data_4fd6105b84c9dce02c7addc25443d18a
#
_entry.id   4fd6105b84c9dce02c7addc25443d18a
#
_cell.length_a   1.000
_cell.length_b   1.000
_cell.length_c   1.000
_cell.angle_alpha   90.00
_cell.angle_beta   90.00
_cell.angle_gamma   90.00
#
_symmetry.space_group_name_H-M   'P 1'
#
loop_
_entity.id
_entity.type
_entity.pdbx_description
1 polymer ?
#
loop_
_entity_poly.entity_id
_entity_poly.type
_entity_poly.pdbx_seq_one_letter_code
_entity_poly.pdbx_strand_id
1 'polypeptide(L)'
;MNNSYFYNNFQIEILYEDNDIAILNKPSGLLTHKKNENDDSPNLQDSLNSNFDIEDDEKNKEGIVHRLDKDTSGIIIISKNIISKKLLQEMFKKRELKKNYLAFSYGILNQNQIEINKNIVRNKIKRTQ
;
A
#
# COMPACT_ATOMS: atom_id res chain seq x y z
N MET A 1 5.63 -20.60 10.87
CA MET A 1 6.62 -19.60 11.32
C MET A 1 6.00 -18.23 11.07
N ASN A 2 5.93 -17.35 12.09
CA ASN A 2 5.48 -15.98 11.85
C ASN A 2 6.54 -15.28 10.99
N ASN A 3 6.25 -15.14 9.73
CA ASN A 3 7.13 -14.49 8.79
C ASN A 3 6.84 -12.99 8.91
N SER A 4 7.55 -12.28 9.78
CA SER A 4 7.40 -10.84 9.97
C SER A 4 8.76 -10.21 10.28
N TYR A 5 8.90 -8.93 9.95
CA TYR A 5 10.07 -8.14 10.29
C TYR A 5 9.66 -6.83 10.98
N PHE A 6 10.60 -6.22 11.69
CA PHE A 6 10.42 -4.94 12.34
C PHE A 6 11.11 -3.84 11.54
N TYR A 7 10.40 -2.73 11.34
CA TYR A 7 10.95 -1.51 10.80
C TYR A 7 10.52 -0.33 11.69
N ASN A 8 11.49 0.31 12.33
CA ASN A 8 11.22 1.23 13.44
C ASN A 8 10.32 0.55 14.49
N ASN A 9 9.19 1.15 14.83
CA ASN A 9 8.23 0.62 15.80
C ASN A 9 7.09 -0.19 15.16
N PHE A 10 7.21 -0.51 13.86
CA PHE A 10 6.18 -1.23 13.11
C PHE A 10 6.59 -2.68 12.89
N GLN A 11 5.72 -3.60 13.25
CA GLN A 11 5.81 -4.99 12.82
C GLN A 11 5.08 -5.15 11.50
N ILE A 12 5.76 -5.65 10.48
CA ILE A 12 5.23 -5.89 9.14
C ILE A 12 5.21 -7.40 8.92
N GLU A 13 4.03 -7.96 8.77
CA GLU A 13 3.81 -9.37 8.53
C GLU A 13 3.93 -9.69 7.05
N ILE A 14 4.65 -10.76 6.72
CA ILE A 14 4.74 -11.30 5.36
C ILE A 14 3.71 -12.41 5.24
N LEU A 15 2.63 -12.15 4.50
CA LEU A 15 1.53 -13.09 4.30
C LEU A 15 1.87 -14.15 3.24
N TYR A 16 2.67 -13.75 2.25
CA TYR A 16 3.14 -14.62 1.17
C TYR A 16 4.41 -14.03 0.56
N GLU A 17 5.30 -14.89 0.11
CA GLU A 17 6.51 -14.50 -0.63
C GLU A 17 6.94 -15.62 -1.57
N ASP A 18 7.32 -15.24 -2.79
CA ASP A 18 8.02 -16.09 -3.76
C ASP A 18 9.15 -15.31 -4.46
N ASN A 19 9.61 -15.76 -5.60
CA ASN A 19 10.67 -15.09 -6.37
C ASN A 19 10.18 -13.81 -7.08
N ASP A 20 8.89 -13.68 -7.31
CA ASP A 20 8.29 -12.61 -8.12
C ASP A 20 7.60 -11.54 -7.30
N ILE A 21 6.95 -11.92 -6.20
CA ILE A 21 6.13 -11.02 -5.39
C ILE A 21 6.29 -11.27 -3.89
N ALA A 22 5.98 -10.26 -3.10
CA ALA A 22 5.66 -10.41 -1.69
C ALA A 22 4.31 -9.77 -1.38
N ILE A 23 3.55 -10.39 -0.47
CA ILE A 23 2.28 -9.87 0.05
C ILE A 23 2.48 -9.55 1.52
N LEU A 24 2.32 -8.28 1.87
CA LEU A 24 2.56 -7.78 3.20
C LEU A 24 1.28 -7.29 3.86
N ASN A 25 1.20 -7.39 5.17
CA ASN A 25 0.19 -6.74 5.97
C ASN A 25 0.76 -5.41 6.49
N LYS A 26 0.44 -4.31 5.80
CA LYS A 26 0.90 -2.98 6.21
C LYS A 26 0.17 -2.55 7.49
N PRO A 27 0.88 -2.20 8.56
CA PRO A 27 0.25 -1.67 9.76
C PRO A 27 -0.32 -0.26 9.54
N SER A 28 -1.33 0.10 10.31
CA SER A 28 -1.83 1.49 10.40
C SER A 28 -0.75 2.42 10.95
N GLY A 29 -0.72 3.65 10.50
CA GLY A 29 0.27 4.66 10.89
C GLY A 29 1.54 4.69 10.04
N LEU A 30 1.83 3.63 9.28
CA LEU A 30 2.99 3.56 8.38
C LEU A 30 2.62 4.15 7.01
N LEU A 31 3.44 5.10 6.51
CA LEU A 31 3.31 5.60 5.14
C LEU A 31 3.67 4.50 4.13
N THR A 32 3.06 4.52 2.95
CA THR A 32 3.49 3.64 1.84
C THR A 32 4.77 4.18 1.20
N HIS A 33 4.81 5.49 0.92
CA HIS A 33 5.96 6.19 0.30
C HIS A 33 6.27 7.45 1.09
N LYS A 34 7.49 7.95 0.94
CA LYS A 34 7.86 9.31 1.37
C LYS A 34 6.97 10.35 0.71
N LYS A 35 6.70 11.44 1.41
CA LYS A 35 5.98 12.59 0.84
C LYS A 35 6.86 13.42 -0.09
N ASN A 36 8.15 13.50 0.23
CA ASN A 36 9.22 14.15 -0.52
C ASN A 36 10.57 13.61 -0.05
N GLU A 37 11.67 13.99 -0.71
CA GLU A 37 13.02 13.51 -0.41
C GLU A 37 13.52 13.85 1.01
N ASN A 38 13.00 14.91 1.61
CA ASN A 38 13.37 15.36 2.96
C ASN A 38 12.42 14.82 4.05
N ASP A 39 11.52 13.87 3.71
CA ASP A 39 10.59 13.29 4.68
C ASP A 39 11.22 12.06 5.34
N ASP A 40 11.65 12.21 6.58
CA ASP A 40 12.23 11.13 7.40
C ASP A 40 11.16 10.27 8.09
N SER A 41 9.88 10.48 7.77
CA SER A 41 8.80 9.67 8.36
C SER A 41 8.93 8.21 7.97
N PRO A 42 8.71 7.27 8.92
CA PRO A 42 8.72 5.85 8.62
C PRO A 42 7.75 5.50 7.49
N ASN A 43 8.25 4.76 6.52
CA ASN A 43 7.48 4.38 5.35
C ASN A 43 7.85 2.97 4.88
N LEU A 44 6.91 2.33 4.19
CA LEU A 44 7.08 0.96 3.72
C LEU A 44 8.21 0.86 2.69
N GLN A 45 8.33 1.83 1.79
CA GLN A 45 9.35 1.85 0.75
C GLN A 45 10.76 1.69 1.33
N ASP A 46 11.13 2.48 2.34
CA ASP A 46 12.44 2.38 2.99
C ASP A 46 12.63 1.04 3.71
N SER A 47 11.53 0.46 4.25
CA SER A 47 11.60 -0.83 4.92
C SER A 47 11.90 -1.99 3.98
N LEU A 48 11.51 -1.88 2.71
CA LEU A 48 11.71 -2.95 1.73
C LEU A 48 13.19 -3.12 1.38
N ASN A 49 13.96 -2.04 1.29
CA ASN A 49 15.37 -2.04 0.91
C ASN A 49 16.24 -2.91 1.82
N SER A 50 15.87 -3.00 3.08
CA SER A 50 16.65 -3.74 4.06
C SER A 50 16.18 -5.20 4.24
N ASN A 51 15.00 -5.55 3.71
CA ASN A 51 14.34 -6.82 4.00
C ASN A 51 14.07 -7.67 2.76
N PHE A 52 14.15 -7.09 1.55
CA PHE A 52 13.89 -7.80 0.30
C PHE A 52 14.98 -7.49 -0.72
N ASP A 53 15.31 -8.50 -1.51
CA ASP A 53 16.11 -8.33 -2.72
C ASP A 53 15.14 -8.00 -3.87
N ILE A 54 15.10 -6.72 -4.24
CA ILE A 54 14.16 -6.19 -5.23
C ILE A 54 14.93 -5.63 -6.41
N GLU A 55 14.71 -6.23 -7.58
CA GLU A 55 15.16 -5.66 -8.85
C GLU A 55 14.16 -4.61 -9.32
N ASP A 56 14.58 -3.34 -9.40
CA ASP A 56 13.75 -2.23 -9.86
C ASP A 56 14.50 -1.35 -10.87
N ASP A 57 13.79 -0.90 -11.91
CA ASP A 57 14.30 -0.01 -12.97
C ASP A 57 14.04 1.47 -12.67
N GLU A 58 13.27 1.79 -11.63
CA GLU A 58 12.94 3.14 -11.22
C GLU A 58 13.54 3.47 -9.86
N LYS A 59 14.36 4.52 -9.80
CA LYS A 59 14.87 5.05 -8.53
C LYS A 59 13.68 5.40 -7.60
N ASN A 60 13.72 4.88 -6.38
CA ASN A 60 12.81 5.21 -5.28
C ASN A 60 11.40 4.61 -5.32
N LYS A 61 11.10 3.60 -6.12
CA LYS A 61 9.79 2.92 -6.06
C LYS A 61 9.82 1.47 -5.59
N GLU A 62 10.98 0.85 -5.63
CA GLU A 62 11.35 -0.41 -4.97
C GLU A 62 10.24 -1.45 -4.87
N GLY A 63 9.70 -1.82 -6.04
CA GLY A 63 8.69 -2.87 -6.14
C GLY A 63 7.27 -2.48 -5.74
N ILE A 64 7.03 -1.24 -5.26
CA ILE A 64 5.68 -0.81 -4.88
C ILE A 64 4.83 -0.50 -6.11
N VAL A 65 3.75 -1.25 -6.30
CA VAL A 65 2.86 -1.14 -7.46
C VAL A 65 1.50 -0.49 -7.16
N HIS A 66 1.15 -0.36 -5.88
CA HIS A 66 -0.05 0.36 -5.40
C HIS A 66 0.18 0.89 -3.99
N ARG A 67 -0.77 1.64 -3.47
CA ARG A 67 -0.62 2.24 -2.15
C ARG A 67 -1.87 2.08 -1.29
N LEU A 68 -1.63 2.08 0.01
CA LEU A 68 -2.62 2.34 1.05
C LEU A 68 -2.32 3.69 1.71
N ASP A 69 -3.34 4.34 2.24
CA ASP A 69 -3.16 5.56 3.02
C ASP A 69 -2.45 5.24 4.34
N LYS A 70 -1.87 6.27 4.98
CA LYS A 70 -1.09 6.12 6.20
C LYS A 70 -1.83 5.30 7.26
N ASP A 71 -3.07 5.69 7.55
CA ASP A 71 -3.85 5.12 8.64
C ASP A 71 -4.65 3.86 8.23
N THR A 72 -4.61 3.50 6.95
CA THR A 72 -5.18 2.25 6.43
C THR A 72 -4.20 1.11 6.65
N SER A 73 -4.62 0.08 7.37
CA SER A 73 -3.91 -1.19 7.48
C SER A 73 -4.40 -2.19 6.43
N GLY A 74 -3.61 -3.24 6.18
CA GLY A 74 -4.02 -4.36 5.36
C GLY A 74 -3.07 -4.71 4.23
N ILE A 75 -3.57 -5.47 3.28
CA ILE A 75 -2.80 -6.14 2.23
C ILE A 75 -2.19 -5.13 1.25
N ILE A 76 -0.88 -5.23 1.08
CA ILE A 76 -0.14 -4.56 0.01
C ILE A 76 0.72 -5.57 -0.75
N ILE A 77 0.72 -5.48 -2.07
CA ILE A 77 1.49 -6.35 -2.96
C ILE A 77 2.74 -5.62 -3.40
N ILE A 78 3.88 -6.30 -3.29
CA ILE A 78 5.19 -5.82 -3.70
C ILE A 78 5.70 -6.72 -4.81
N SER A 79 6.21 -6.13 -5.89
CA SER A 79 6.95 -6.84 -6.92
C SER A 79 8.41 -6.98 -6.50
N LYS A 80 9.04 -8.12 -6.78
CA LYS A 80 10.45 -8.37 -6.49
C LYS A 80 11.35 -8.23 -7.73
N ASN A 81 10.75 -8.14 -8.91
CA ASN A 81 11.47 -7.95 -10.18
C ASN A 81 10.70 -7.07 -11.16
N ILE A 82 11.39 -6.62 -12.20
CA ILE A 82 10.85 -5.70 -13.22
C ILE A 82 9.67 -6.31 -13.99
N ILE A 83 9.69 -7.62 -14.23
CA ILE A 83 8.64 -8.32 -15.00
C ILE A 83 7.34 -8.33 -14.21
N SER A 84 7.39 -8.78 -12.95
CA SER A 84 6.23 -8.81 -12.06
C SER A 84 5.71 -7.40 -11.77
N LYS A 85 6.60 -6.40 -11.67
CA LYS A 85 6.21 -4.99 -11.51
C LYS A 85 5.33 -4.51 -12.66
N LYS A 86 5.78 -4.70 -13.90
CA LYS A 86 5.03 -4.28 -15.10
C LYS A 86 3.68 -4.99 -15.19
N LEU A 87 3.66 -6.29 -14.94
CA LEU A 87 2.42 -7.09 -14.96
C LEU A 87 1.42 -6.59 -13.91
N LEU A 88 1.85 -6.43 -12.66
CA LEU A 88 0.98 -5.94 -11.59
C LEU A 88 0.47 -4.53 -11.85
N GLN A 89 1.32 -3.61 -12.34
CA GLN A 89 0.91 -2.26 -12.71
C GLN A 89 -0.19 -2.28 -13.78
N GLU A 90 -0.08 -3.18 -14.78
CA GLU A 90 -1.10 -3.36 -15.81
C GLU A 90 -2.42 -3.89 -15.24
N MET A 91 -2.36 -4.92 -14.37
CA MET A 91 -3.53 -5.47 -13.70
C MET A 91 -4.26 -4.41 -12.84
N PHE A 92 -3.52 -3.57 -12.10
CA PHE A 92 -4.10 -2.45 -11.36
C PHE A 92 -4.75 -1.41 -12.28
N LYS A 93 -4.09 -1.06 -13.39
CA LYS A 93 -4.59 -0.11 -14.39
C LYS A 93 -5.88 -0.61 -15.05
N LYS A 94 -5.94 -1.90 -15.38
CA LYS A 94 -7.13 -2.55 -15.98
C LYS A 94 -8.22 -2.87 -14.96
N ARG A 95 -7.99 -2.62 -13.65
CA ARG A 95 -8.90 -2.94 -12.55
C ARG A 95 -9.27 -4.43 -12.46
N GLU A 96 -8.34 -5.31 -12.80
CA GLU A 96 -8.51 -6.76 -12.74
C GLU A 96 -8.43 -7.29 -11.29
N LEU A 97 -7.81 -6.51 -10.38
CA LEU A 97 -7.69 -6.86 -8.97
C LEU A 97 -8.89 -6.32 -8.17
N LYS A 98 -9.60 -7.22 -7.51
CA LYS A 98 -10.68 -6.85 -6.58
C LYS A 98 -10.08 -6.35 -5.27
N LYS A 99 -10.58 -5.21 -4.79
CA LYS A 99 -10.17 -4.61 -3.52
C LYS A 99 -11.38 -4.50 -2.61
N ASN A 100 -11.31 -5.14 -1.45
CA ASN A 100 -12.33 -5.05 -0.41
C ASN A 100 -11.73 -4.36 0.82
N TYR A 101 -12.49 -3.48 1.44
CA TYR A 101 -12.09 -2.77 2.64
C TYR A 101 -13.17 -2.91 3.70
N LEU A 102 -12.74 -3.03 4.95
CA LEU A 102 -13.61 -2.88 6.10
C LEU A 102 -13.44 -1.45 6.64
N ALA A 103 -14.54 -0.75 6.83
CA ALA A 103 -14.52 0.62 7.34
C ALA A 103 -15.58 0.82 8.42
N PHE A 104 -15.25 1.66 9.40
CA PHE A 104 -16.23 2.16 10.37
C PHE A 104 -16.68 3.54 9.94
N SER A 105 -17.99 3.77 9.91
CA SER A 105 -18.57 5.06 9.59
C SER A 105 -19.42 5.59 10.74
N TYR A 106 -19.57 6.91 10.80
CA TYR A 106 -20.49 7.55 11.72
C TYR A 106 -21.94 7.37 11.23
N GLY A 107 -22.86 7.13 12.17
CA GLY A 107 -24.29 7.00 11.89
C GLY A 107 -24.72 5.60 11.47
N ILE A 108 -25.99 5.49 11.11
CA ILE A 108 -26.62 4.24 10.70
C ILE A 108 -26.95 4.34 9.21
N LEU A 109 -26.52 3.34 8.45
CA LEU A 109 -26.92 3.21 7.06
C LEU A 109 -28.38 2.72 7.01
N ASN A 110 -29.23 3.45 6.31
CA ASN A 110 -30.64 3.08 6.14
C ASN A 110 -30.86 1.91 5.18
N GLN A 111 -29.81 1.45 4.53
CA GLN A 111 -29.81 0.38 3.54
C GLN A 111 -28.63 -0.57 3.80
N ASN A 112 -28.85 -1.86 3.59
CA ASN A 112 -27.82 -2.88 3.75
C ASN A 112 -26.72 -2.80 2.67
N GLN A 113 -26.99 -2.12 1.55
CA GLN A 113 -26.07 -1.92 0.46
C GLN A 113 -26.31 -0.57 -0.19
N ILE A 114 -25.24 0.19 -0.40
CA ILE A 114 -25.27 1.48 -1.07
C ILE A 114 -24.21 1.46 -2.15
N GLU A 115 -24.58 1.84 -3.37
CA GLU A 115 -23.66 2.09 -4.46
C GLU A 115 -23.38 3.60 -4.55
N ILE A 116 -22.11 3.99 -4.48
CA ILE A 116 -21.67 5.39 -4.64
C ILE A 116 -20.84 5.48 -5.91
N ASN A 117 -21.46 5.99 -6.97
CA ASN A 117 -20.80 6.21 -8.25
C ASN A 117 -20.61 7.72 -8.48
N LYS A 118 -19.72 8.33 -7.71
CA LYS A 118 -19.39 9.75 -7.78
C LYS A 118 -17.88 9.95 -7.90
N ASN A 119 -17.48 10.97 -8.65
CA ASN A 119 -16.08 11.36 -8.72
C ASN A 119 -15.62 11.95 -7.39
N ILE A 120 -14.45 11.51 -6.93
CA ILE A 120 -13.77 12.11 -5.78
C ILE A 120 -12.97 13.30 -6.29
N VAL A 121 -13.36 14.51 -5.89
CA VAL A 121 -12.68 15.75 -6.25
C VAL A 121 -11.91 16.28 -5.04
N ARG A 122 -10.64 16.62 -5.25
CA ARG A 122 -9.83 17.23 -4.20
C ARG A 122 -10.31 18.67 -3.95
N ASN A 123 -10.82 18.95 -2.76
CA ASN A 123 -11.20 20.31 -2.39
C ASN A 123 -9.93 21.16 -2.21
N LYS A 124 -9.74 22.15 -3.10
CA LYS A 124 -8.59 23.07 -3.06
C LYS A 124 -8.61 24.05 -1.87
N ILE A 125 -9.76 24.22 -1.20
CA ILE A 125 -9.99 25.25 -0.19
C ILE A 125 -9.70 24.75 1.23
N LYS A 126 -9.81 23.46 1.51
CA LYS A 126 -9.49 22.88 2.82
C LYS A 126 -8.20 22.05 2.77
N ARG A 127 -7.07 22.73 2.66
CA ARG A 127 -5.79 22.28 3.24
C ARG A 127 -5.70 22.86 4.66
N THR A 128 -6.58 22.47 5.53
CA THR A 128 -6.36 22.60 6.96
C THR A 128 -5.97 21.24 7.50
N GLN A 129 -4.86 21.28 8.15
CA GLN A 129 -4.22 20.23 8.93
C GLN A 129 -5.22 19.46 9.77
#